data_6ce18414df1e9c47b3f930c560bd7ead
#
_entry.id   6ce18414df1e9c47b3f930c560bd7ead
#
_cell.length_a   1.000
_cell.length_b   1.000
_cell.length_c   1.000
_cell.angle_alpha   90.00
_cell.angle_beta   90.00
_cell.angle_gamma   90.00
#
_symmetry.space_group_name_H-M   'P 1'
#
loop_
_entity.id
_entity.type
_entity.pdbx_description
1 polymer ?
#
loop_
_entity_poly.entity_id
_entity_poly.type
_entity_poly.pdbx_seq_one_letter_code
_entity_poly.pdbx_strand_id
1 'polypeptide(L)'
;MRNGRAAVFIAAAGAAIAMWLIGDWVPEATLNRINNVLFVVAPWLATVSAAWAARSSVGRHRLAWLCLTVGLLGWAVGASSVIYFEALLSGHLLSSSQTWPFVLFPIGCGAALLLFPTGLTKRYLGRFLLDGGIVAGSFFLVFWLVVMDRLYRTGGAQQFVQFLPAVFAALEIAVLTLALLLLFRGPSGLRGTLALLTAGLLCVILSDSVYTYISVNGSYQHGTLVDTGWIAGMLLITVAAVSAGQPASPAPKVRAESAWASVWLPGLTTVLVVAAAASEPIQDLTARPVLALGVCLVFAIFARQFLAISDNQRLLAKMADQAVRDPLTGVANYTGFNDRLAEAMERREPDRASVTLMVLDLNDFKLVNDSYGHPVGDRLLKLVAERITGAVRAGDTVA
;
A
#
# COMPACT_ATOMS: atom_id res chain seq x y z
N MET A 1 -26.82 -8.14 -3.20
CA MET A 1 -27.13 -9.05 -2.08
C MET A 1 -26.75 -10.53 -2.35
N ARG A 2 -26.89 -11.06 -3.57
CA ARG A 2 -26.61 -12.49 -3.90
C ARG A 2 -25.11 -12.84 -3.81
N ASN A 3 -24.21 -11.95 -4.24
CA ASN A 3 -22.75 -12.18 -4.24
C ASN A 3 -22.12 -12.06 -2.82
N GLY A 4 -22.68 -11.23 -1.94
CA GLY A 4 -22.24 -11.15 -0.56
C GLY A 4 -22.50 -12.44 0.23
N ARG A 5 -23.63 -13.11 -0.05
CA ARG A 5 -23.94 -14.42 0.57
C ARG A 5 -23.01 -15.51 0.02
N ALA A 6 -22.67 -15.49 -1.27
CA ALA A 6 -21.70 -16.43 -1.85
C ALA A 6 -20.29 -16.24 -1.26
N ALA A 7 -19.85 -15.00 -1.08
CA ALA A 7 -18.56 -14.69 -0.44
C ALA A 7 -18.51 -15.17 1.02
N VAL A 8 -19.58 -14.92 1.80
CA VAL A 8 -19.70 -15.42 3.20
C VAL A 8 -19.70 -16.94 3.23
N PHE A 9 -20.42 -17.59 2.30
CA PHE A 9 -20.45 -19.05 2.23
C PHE A 9 -19.06 -19.64 1.90
N ILE A 10 -18.34 -19.06 0.94
CA ILE A 10 -17.00 -19.52 0.57
C ILE A 10 -16.03 -19.32 1.74
N ALA A 11 -16.10 -18.16 2.43
CA ALA A 11 -15.27 -17.88 3.60
C ALA A 11 -15.58 -18.83 4.77
N ALA A 12 -16.86 -19.11 5.04
CA ALA A 12 -17.28 -20.04 6.06
C ALA A 12 -16.88 -21.49 5.73
N ALA A 13 -17.02 -21.90 4.47
CA ALA A 13 -16.56 -23.21 3.99
C ALA A 13 -15.03 -23.34 4.11
N GLY A 14 -14.28 -22.29 3.75
CA GLY A 14 -12.83 -22.25 3.91
C GLY A 14 -12.39 -22.36 5.37
N ALA A 15 -13.05 -21.65 6.28
CA ALA A 15 -12.80 -21.74 7.73
C ALA A 15 -13.15 -23.13 8.29
N ALA A 16 -14.24 -23.73 7.83
CA ALA A 16 -14.63 -25.10 8.22
C ALA A 16 -13.61 -26.14 7.73
N ILE A 17 -13.13 -26.00 6.48
CA ILE A 17 -12.08 -26.86 5.92
C ILE A 17 -10.78 -26.70 6.71
N ALA A 18 -10.37 -25.46 7.04
CA ALA A 18 -9.18 -25.20 7.82
C ALA A 18 -9.29 -25.82 9.25
N MET A 19 -10.43 -25.64 9.93
CA MET A 19 -10.69 -26.26 11.23
C MET A 19 -10.68 -27.80 11.15
N TRP A 20 -11.21 -28.35 10.06
CA TRP A 20 -11.25 -29.80 9.86
C TRP A 20 -9.86 -30.39 9.57
N LEU A 21 -9.01 -29.66 8.83
CA LEU A 21 -7.63 -30.05 8.56
C LEU A 21 -6.72 -29.97 9.80
N ILE A 22 -7.05 -29.11 10.76
CA ILE A 22 -6.28 -28.95 12.02
C ILE A 22 -6.68 -30.03 13.06
N GLY A 23 -7.88 -30.61 12.95
CA GLY A 23 -8.36 -31.59 13.89
C GLY A 23 -7.93 -33.02 13.55
N ASP A 24 -7.40 -33.79 14.49
CA ASP A 24 -7.04 -35.23 14.38
C ASP A 24 -8.29 -36.15 14.26
N TRP A 25 -9.21 -35.79 13.34
CA TRP A 25 -10.52 -36.44 13.21
C TRP A 25 -10.51 -37.58 12.20
N VAL A 26 -9.47 -37.68 11.37
CA VAL A 26 -9.43 -38.59 10.22
C VAL A 26 -8.04 -39.23 10.13
N PRO A 27 -7.91 -40.45 9.63
CA PRO A 27 -6.62 -41.08 9.39
C PRO A 27 -5.73 -40.24 8.51
N GLU A 28 -4.44 -40.13 8.83
CA GLU A 28 -3.44 -39.28 8.19
C GLU A 28 -3.40 -39.47 6.66
N ALA A 29 -3.54 -40.71 6.18
CA ALA A 29 -3.57 -41.00 4.74
C ALA A 29 -4.78 -40.38 4.02
N THR A 30 -5.92 -40.24 4.70
CA THR A 30 -7.11 -39.60 4.13
C THR A 30 -6.97 -38.09 4.18
N LEU A 31 -6.42 -37.54 5.27
CA LEU A 31 -6.11 -36.13 5.42
C LEU A 31 -5.18 -35.65 4.29
N ASN A 32 -4.11 -36.39 4.04
CA ASN A 32 -3.13 -36.07 2.97
C ASN A 32 -3.78 -36.11 1.58
N ARG A 33 -4.67 -37.04 1.29
CA ARG A 33 -5.40 -37.07 0.02
C ARG A 33 -6.30 -35.87 -0.18
N ILE A 34 -7.03 -35.47 0.86
CA ILE A 34 -7.91 -34.31 0.81
C ILE A 34 -7.08 -33.04 0.66
N ASN A 35 -5.99 -32.90 1.39
CA ASN A 35 -5.07 -31.79 1.30
C ASN A 35 -4.51 -31.65 -0.12
N ASN A 36 -4.03 -32.74 -0.73
CA ASN A 36 -3.51 -32.74 -2.10
C ASN A 36 -4.59 -32.33 -3.13
N VAL A 37 -5.83 -32.79 -2.95
CA VAL A 37 -6.94 -32.37 -3.82
C VAL A 37 -7.23 -30.86 -3.64
N LEU A 38 -7.28 -30.36 -2.42
CA LEU A 38 -7.54 -28.94 -2.14
C LEU A 38 -6.40 -28.05 -2.61
N PHE A 39 -5.14 -28.53 -2.49
CA PHE A 39 -3.95 -27.81 -2.97
C PHE A 39 -3.98 -27.57 -4.49
N VAL A 40 -4.61 -28.48 -5.26
CA VAL A 40 -4.83 -28.31 -6.69
C VAL A 40 -6.11 -27.53 -6.98
N VAL A 41 -7.23 -27.88 -6.34
CA VAL A 41 -8.54 -27.30 -6.65
C VAL A 41 -8.65 -25.81 -6.28
N ALA A 42 -8.08 -25.39 -5.15
CA ALA A 42 -8.21 -24.01 -4.68
C ALA A 42 -7.57 -22.98 -5.64
N PRO A 43 -6.33 -23.17 -6.17
CA PRO A 43 -5.77 -22.27 -7.18
C PRO A 43 -6.54 -22.25 -8.50
N TRP A 44 -7.06 -23.37 -8.97
CA TRP A 44 -7.92 -23.39 -10.16
C TRP A 44 -9.21 -22.61 -9.92
N LEU A 45 -9.84 -22.74 -8.75
CA LEU A 45 -11.03 -21.98 -8.38
C LEU A 45 -10.72 -20.48 -8.33
N ALA A 46 -9.58 -20.09 -7.76
CA ALA A 46 -9.12 -18.70 -7.74
C ALA A 46 -8.88 -18.17 -9.15
N THR A 47 -8.25 -18.96 -10.03
CA THR A 47 -7.99 -18.61 -11.44
C THR A 47 -9.29 -18.36 -12.20
N VAL A 48 -10.26 -19.26 -12.11
CA VAL A 48 -11.56 -19.14 -12.78
C VAL A 48 -12.33 -17.92 -12.26
N SER A 49 -12.31 -17.70 -10.93
CA SER A 49 -12.98 -16.57 -10.31
C SER A 49 -12.36 -15.22 -10.71
N ALA A 50 -11.03 -15.14 -10.80
CA ALA A 50 -10.32 -13.95 -11.28
C ALA A 50 -10.60 -13.69 -12.77
N ALA A 51 -10.65 -14.75 -13.62
CA ALA A 51 -11.02 -14.64 -15.02
C ALA A 51 -12.47 -14.15 -15.19
N TRP A 52 -13.38 -14.61 -14.33
CA TRP A 52 -14.76 -14.14 -14.31
C TRP A 52 -14.85 -12.66 -13.88
N ALA A 53 -14.10 -12.24 -12.84
CA ALA A 53 -14.00 -10.85 -12.43
C ALA A 53 -13.44 -9.97 -13.55
N ALA A 54 -12.47 -10.46 -14.33
CA ALA A 54 -11.93 -9.76 -15.48
C ALA A 54 -12.99 -9.54 -16.58
N ARG A 55 -13.86 -10.54 -16.83
CA ARG A 55 -14.96 -10.43 -17.83
C ARG A 55 -16.01 -9.41 -17.43
N SER A 56 -16.29 -9.28 -16.13
CA SER A 56 -17.28 -8.34 -15.60
C SER A 56 -16.72 -6.92 -15.37
N SER A 57 -15.43 -6.71 -15.59
CA SER A 57 -14.73 -5.44 -15.38
C SER A 57 -14.38 -4.75 -16.71
N VAL A 58 -14.13 -3.41 -16.66
CA VAL A 58 -13.74 -2.61 -17.83
C VAL A 58 -12.45 -1.84 -17.58
N GLY A 59 -11.74 -1.49 -18.67
CA GLY A 59 -10.55 -0.64 -18.62
C GLY A 59 -9.42 -1.23 -17.78
N ARG A 60 -8.79 -0.41 -16.94
CA ARG A 60 -7.66 -0.81 -16.08
C ARG A 60 -8.03 -1.90 -15.06
N HIS A 61 -9.27 -1.91 -14.57
CA HIS A 61 -9.77 -2.97 -13.70
C HIS A 61 -9.74 -4.34 -14.37
N ARG A 62 -10.16 -4.41 -15.64
CA ARG A 62 -10.09 -5.64 -16.42
C ARG A 62 -8.66 -6.13 -16.57
N LEU A 63 -7.72 -5.23 -16.90
CA LEU A 63 -6.31 -5.57 -17.02
C LEU A 63 -5.72 -6.08 -15.69
N ALA A 64 -6.09 -5.46 -14.58
CA ALA A 64 -5.65 -5.90 -13.24
C ALA A 64 -6.10 -7.35 -12.97
N TRP A 65 -7.37 -7.66 -13.19
CA TRP A 65 -7.87 -9.03 -13.00
C TRP A 65 -7.27 -10.03 -13.99
N LEU A 66 -6.98 -9.61 -15.24
CA LEU A 66 -6.28 -10.48 -16.20
C LEU A 66 -4.85 -10.80 -15.76
N CYS A 67 -4.09 -9.82 -15.26
CA CYS A 67 -2.77 -10.06 -14.71
C CYS A 67 -2.81 -11.02 -13.52
N LEU A 68 -3.78 -10.83 -12.61
CA LEU A 68 -3.99 -11.75 -11.49
C LEU A 68 -4.36 -13.16 -11.97
N THR A 69 -5.20 -13.27 -12.99
CA THR A 69 -5.57 -14.58 -13.61
C THR A 69 -4.34 -15.31 -14.14
N VAL A 70 -3.45 -14.60 -14.84
CA VAL A 70 -2.19 -15.20 -15.35
C VAL A 70 -1.30 -15.67 -14.20
N GLY A 71 -1.15 -14.86 -13.14
CA GLY A 71 -0.39 -15.27 -11.95
C GLY A 71 -0.96 -16.51 -11.27
N LEU A 72 -2.27 -16.53 -11.04
CA LEU A 72 -2.99 -17.67 -10.45
C LEU A 72 -2.95 -18.92 -11.32
N LEU A 73 -3.00 -18.76 -12.65
CA LEU A 73 -2.84 -19.86 -13.60
C LEU A 73 -1.46 -20.51 -13.46
N GLY A 74 -0.39 -19.68 -13.32
CA GLY A 74 0.95 -20.20 -13.06
C GLY A 74 1.00 -21.04 -11.78
N TRP A 75 0.41 -20.55 -10.68
CA TRP A 75 0.31 -21.32 -9.44
C TRP A 75 -0.49 -22.61 -9.62
N ALA A 76 -1.66 -22.56 -10.27
CA ALA A 76 -2.50 -23.73 -10.47
C ALA A 76 -1.80 -24.83 -11.30
N VAL A 77 -1.09 -24.42 -12.35
CA VAL A 77 -0.28 -25.35 -13.18
C VAL A 77 0.87 -25.91 -12.35
N GLY A 78 1.57 -25.07 -11.57
CA GLY A 78 2.64 -25.52 -10.66
C GLY A 78 2.15 -26.54 -9.66
N ALA A 79 1.08 -26.25 -8.92
CA ALA A 79 0.48 -27.16 -7.95
C ALA A 79 0.05 -28.49 -8.57
N SER A 80 -0.59 -28.42 -9.76
CA SER A 80 -0.99 -29.64 -10.49
C SER A 80 0.20 -30.48 -10.92
N SER A 81 1.29 -29.83 -11.36
CA SER A 81 2.50 -30.54 -11.77
C SER A 81 3.20 -31.21 -10.59
N VAL A 82 3.27 -30.55 -9.43
CA VAL A 82 3.86 -31.12 -8.21
C VAL A 82 3.14 -32.41 -7.82
N ILE A 83 1.83 -32.37 -7.68
CA ILE A 83 1.03 -33.54 -7.27
C ILE A 83 1.11 -34.65 -8.34
N TYR A 84 1.08 -34.30 -9.63
CA TYR A 84 1.19 -35.27 -10.72
C TYR A 84 2.54 -36.01 -10.69
N PHE A 85 3.65 -35.30 -10.56
CA PHE A 85 4.97 -35.92 -10.55
C PHE A 85 5.24 -36.68 -9.25
N GLU A 86 4.74 -36.22 -8.09
CA GLU A 86 4.81 -36.96 -6.83
C GLU A 86 4.09 -38.30 -6.93
N ALA A 87 2.91 -38.32 -7.53
CA ALA A 87 2.12 -39.57 -7.73
C ALA A 87 2.79 -40.55 -8.69
N LEU A 88 3.50 -40.03 -9.76
CA LEU A 88 4.12 -40.89 -10.80
C LEU A 88 5.52 -41.37 -10.45
N LEU A 89 6.32 -40.55 -9.77
CA LEU A 89 7.76 -40.76 -9.61
C LEU A 89 8.17 -41.21 -8.20
N SER A 90 7.22 -41.58 -7.33
CA SER A 90 7.44 -42.18 -6.02
C SER A 90 8.50 -41.45 -5.17
N GLY A 91 8.45 -40.12 -5.10
CA GLY A 91 9.26 -39.33 -4.16
C GLY A 91 10.64 -38.92 -4.64
N HIS A 92 11.00 -39.06 -5.92
CA HIS A 92 12.23 -38.47 -6.43
C HIS A 92 12.12 -36.97 -6.65
N LEU A 93 13.04 -36.25 -6.01
CA LEU A 93 13.30 -34.80 -5.98
C LEU A 93 12.63 -33.99 -7.08
N LEU A 94 11.82 -33.00 -6.65
CA LEU A 94 11.32 -31.91 -7.47
C LEU A 94 12.48 -31.34 -8.31
N SER A 95 12.45 -31.54 -9.60
CA SER A 95 13.38 -30.90 -10.52
C SER A 95 13.12 -29.40 -10.49
N SER A 96 14.20 -28.61 -10.58
CA SER A 96 14.08 -27.13 -10.66
C SER A 96 13.14 -26.63 -11.75
N SER A 97 12.85 -27.45 -12.77
CA SER A 97 11.88 -27.14 -13.83
C SER A 97 10.41 -27.03 -13.35
N GLN A 98 10.06 -27.62 -12.22
CA GLN A 98 8.70 -27.60 -11.67
C GLN A 98 8.40 -26.31 -10.87
N THR A 99 9.45 -25.57 -10.50
CA THR A 99 9.33 -24.33 -9.70
C THR A 99 8.95 -23.11 -10.55
N TRP A 100 9.28 -23.11 -11.86
CA TRP A 100 9.07 -21.96 -12.74
C TRP A 100 7.62 -21.47 -12.87
N PRO A 101 6.59 -22.33 -12.91
CA PRO A 101 5.23 -21.85 -13.00
C PRO A 101 4.82 -20.96 -11.81
N PHE A 102 5.36 -21.24 -10.61
CA PHE A 102 5.05 -20.45 -9.41
C PHE A 102 5.56 -19.01 -9.48
N VAL A 103 6.63 -18.74 -10.24
CA VAL A 103 7.19 -17.37 -10.41
C VAL A 103 6.18 -16.43 -11.07
N LEU A 104 5.25 -16.94 -11.86
CA LEU A 104 4.20 -16.14 -12.49
C LEU A 104 3.24 -15.52 -11.45
N PHE A 105 3.08 -16.15 -10.28
CA PHE A 105 2.15 -15.69 -9.26
C PHE A 105 2.52 -14.33 -8.69
N PRO A 106 3.70 -14.11 -8.08
CA PRO A 106 4.06 -12.80 -7.54
C PRO A 106 4.17 -11.74 -8.65
N ILE A 107 4.61 -12.10 -9.87
CA ILE A 107 4.65 -11.16 -11.00
C ILE A 107 3.23 -10.73 -11.40
N GLY A 108 2.32 -11.68 -11.56
CA GLY A 108 0.92 -11.42 -11.91
C GLY A 108 0.19 -10.62 -10.83
N CYS A 109 0.42 -10.94 -9.54
CA CYS A 109 -0.12 -10.19 -8.41
C CYS A 109 0.42 -8.75 -8.35
N GLY A 110 1.73 -8.56 -8.51
CA GLY A 110 2.36 -7.25 -8.55
C GLY A 110 1.82 -6.38 -9.69
N ALA A 111 1.76 -6.93 -10.90
CA ALA A 111 1.17 -6.25 -12.05
C ALA A 111 -0.31 -5.90 -11.84
N ALA A 112 -1.09 -6.82 -11.26
CA ALA A 112 -2.49 -6.58 -10.94
C ALA A 112 -2.67 -5.42 -9.96
N LEU A 113 -1.90 -5.41 -8.88
CA LEU A 113 -1.96 -4.36 -7.86
C LEU A 113 -1.55 -2.98 -8.41
N LEU A 114 -0.55 -2.91 -9.29
CA LEU A 114 -0.15 -1.67 -9.98
C LEU A 114 -1.21 -1.14 -10.94
N LEU A 115 -2.03 -2.02 -11.50
CA LEU A 115 -3.09 -1.67 -12.44
C LEU A 115 -4.40 -1.29 -11.75
N PHE A 116 -4.62 -1.69 -10.49
CA PHE A 116 -5.81 -1.24 -9.76
C PHE A 116 -5.85 0.30 -9.69
N PRO A 117 -7.00 0.93 -9.93
CA PRO A 117 -7.14 2.38 -9.93
C PRO A 117 -6.98 2.91 -8.52
N THR A 118 -5.83 3.50 -8.25
CA THR A 118 -5.45 4.03 -6.94
C THR A 118 -5.83 5.47 -6.71
N GLY A 119 -6.21 6.21 -7.78
CA GLY A 119 -6.41 7.65 -7.72
C GLY A 119 -5.13 8.45 -7.40
N LEU A 120 -3.97 7.78 -7.35
CA LEU A 120 -2.69 8.42 -7.06
C LEU A 120 -2.28 9.34 -8.21
N THR A 121 -2.05 10.61 -7.91
CA THR A 121 -1.43 11.55 -8.84
C THR A 121 0.09 11.33 -8.89
N LYS A 122 0.74 11.73 -9.98
CA LYS A 122 2.21 11.61 -10.16
C LYS A 122 3.01 12.17 -8.97
N ARG A 123 2.47 13.19 -8.29
CA ARG A 123 3.10 13.83 -7.13
C ARG A 123 3.22 12.92 -5.92
N TYR A 124 2.26 12.01 -5.73
CA TYR A 124 2.25 11.06 -4.60
C TYR A 124 2.97 9.74 -4.92
N LEU A 125 3.26 9.48 -6.21
CA LEU A 125 3.91 8.24 -6.64
C LEU A 125 5.30 8.06 -6.01
N GLY A 126 6.12 9.12 -5.96
CA GLY A 126 7.47 9.06 -5.38
C GLY A 126 7.45 8.67 -3.89
N ARG A 127 6.51 9.22 -3.12
CA ARG A 127 6.34 8.83 -1.71
C ARG A 127 5.81 7.42 -1.56
N PHE A 128 4.85 7.05 -2.39
CA PHE A 128 4.30 5.70 -2.40
C PHE A 128 5.40 4.66 -2.67
N LEU A 129 6.28 4.92 -3.63
CA LEU A 129 7.42 4.05 -3.93
C LEU A 129 8.45 4.03 -2.79
N LEU A 130 8.71 5.18 -2.16
CA LEU A 130 9.64 5.27 -1.03
C LEU A 130 9.11 4.52 0.19
N ASP A 131 7.85 4.72 0.56
CA ASP A 131 7.19 3.98 1.66
C ASP A 131 7.16 2.47 1.35
N GLY A 132 6.86 2.11 0.09
CA GLY A 132 6.90 0.73 -0.38
C GLY A 132 8.29 0.11 -0.27
N GLY A 133 9.32 0.83 -0.70
CA GLY A 133 10.71 0.39 -0.61
C GLY A 133 11.18 0.18 0.83
N ILE A 134 10.78 1.09 1.74
CA ILE A 134 11.10 0.95 3.19
C ILE A 134 10.44 -0.31 3.75
N VAL A 135 9.15 -0.51 3.52
CA VAL A 135 8.42 -1.67 4.07
C VAL A 135 8.94 -2.97 3.46
N ALA A 136 9.06 -3.04 2.14
CA ALA A 136 9.56 -4.23 1.44
C ALA A 136 11.01 -4.57 1.86
N GLY A 137 11.88 -3.58 1.91
CA GLY A 137 13.28 -3.77 2.32
C GLY A 137 13.40 -4.23 3.77
N SER A 138 12.54 -3.74 4.66
CA SER A 138 12.53 -4.16 6.08
C SER A 138 12.05 -5.61 6.24
N PHE A 139 10.97 -6.00 5.56
CA PHE A 139 10.52 -7.39 5.56
C PHE A 139 11.56 -8.33 4.94
N PHE A 140 12.19 -7.91 3.83
CA PHE A 140 13.25 -8.69 3.21
C PHE A 140 14.46 -8.85 4.13
N LEU A 141 14.83 -7.80 4.89
CA LEU A 141 15.91 -7.87 5.86
C LEU A 141 15.61 -8.88 6.97
N VAL A 142 14.38 -8.86 7.52
CA VAL A 142 13.94 -9.84 8.53
C VAL A 142 13.95 -11.26 7.95
N PHE A 143 13.40 -11.45 6.75
CA PHE A 143 13.41 -12.74 6.08
C PHE A 143 14.84 -13.24 5.84
N TRP A 144 15.75 -12.37 5.40
CA TRP A 144 17.16 -12.71 5.21
C TRP A 144 17.80 -13.19 6.50
N LEU A 145 17.65 -12.43 7.60
CA LEU A 145 18.25 -12.76 8.89
C LEU A 145 17.70 -14.06 9.50
N VAL A 146 16.41 -14.29 9.37
CA VAL A 146 15.75 -15.45 10.00
C VAL A 146 15.89 -16.72 9.15
N VAL A 147 15.78 -16.61 7.83
CA VAL A 147 15.68 -17.76 6.92
C VAL A 147 16.95 -17.93 6.08
N MET A 148 17.35 -16.89 5.35
CA MET A 148 18.42 -16.99 4.37
C MET A 148 19.81 -17.13 4.99
N ASP A 149 20.04 -16.52 6.15
CA ASP A 149 21.34 -16.62 6.81
C ASP A 149 21.72 -18.06 7.17
N ARG A 150 20.76 -18.83 7.65
CA ARG A 150 20.95 -20.26 7.94
C ARG A 150 21.25 -21.04 6.65
N LEU A 151 20.51 -20.78 5.57
CA LEU A 151 20.71 -21.41 4.27
C LEU A 151 22.12 -21.12 3.72
N TYR A 152 22.57 -19.88 3.84
CA TYR A 152 23.87 -19.45 3.33
C TYR A 152 25.04 -20.04 4.12
N ARG A 153 24.89 -20.23 5.42
CA ARG A 153 25.94 -20.84 6.27
C ARG A 153 26.09 -22.36 6.07
N THR A 154 25.01 -23.04 5.68
CA THR A 154 25.02 -24.51 5.50
C THR A 154 25.38 -24.97 4.07
N GLY A 155 25.46 -24.03 3.12
CA GLY A 155 25.55 -24.34 1.68
C GLY A 155 26.96 -24.47 1.13
N GLY A 156 27.26 -25.68 0.60
CA GLY A 156 28.33 -25.93 -0.33
C GLY A 156 28.05 -25.49 -1.76
N ALA A 157 28.84 -25.88 -2.75
CA ALA A 157 29.00 -25.40 -4.13
C ALA A 157 27.75 -25.26 -5.07
N GLN A 158 26.53 -25.36 -4.61
CA GLN A 158 25.30 -25.16 -5.40
C GLN A 158 24.67 -23.77 -5.20
N GLN A 159 25.46 -22.71 -5.18
CA GLN A 159 25.04 -21.34 -4.85
C GLN A 159 23.88 -20.82 -5.70
N PHE A 160 23.74 -21.19 -6.96
CA PHE A 160 22.69 -20.64 -7.83
C PHE A 160 21.29 -21.12 -7.46
N VAL A 161 21.12 -22.38 -7.07
CA VAL A 161 19.82 -22.93 -6.65
C VAL A 161 19.34 -22.30 -5.34
N GLN A 162 20.27 -21.81 -4.51
CA GLN A 162 19.97 -21.18 -3.22
C GLN A 162 19.49 -19.72 -3.36
N PHE A 163 19.79 -19.03 -4.47
CA PHE A 163 19.30 -17.67 -4.70
C PHE A 163 17.83 -17.60 -5.13
N LEU A 164 17.30 -18.66 -5.74
CA LEU A 164 15.94 -18.68 -6.26
C LEU A 164 14.88 -18.47 -5.17
N PRO A 165 14.94 -19.13 -3.98
CA PRO A 165 14.03 -18.86 -2.87
C PRO A 165 14.12 -17.42 -2.35
N ALA A 166 15.32 -16.83 -2.32
CA ALA A 166 15.50 -15.45 -1.88
C ALA A 166 14.86 -14.44 -2.84
N VAL A 167 15.02 -14.67 -4.14
CA VAL A 167 14.36 -13.83 -5.18
C VAL A 167 12.86 -13.98 -5.12
N PHE A 168 12.34 -15.18 -4.93
CA PHE A 168 10.92 -15.46 -4.81
C PHE A 168 10.33 -14.73 -3.59
N ALA A 169 10.94 -14.89 -2.43
CA ALA A 169 10.53 -14.20 -1.20
C ALA A 169 10.61 -12.67 -1.33
N ALA A 170 11.63 -12.12 -1.99
CA ALA A 170 11.73 -10.69 -2.25
C ALA A 170 10.55 -10.17 -3.10
N LEU A 171 10.17 -10.92 -4.15
CA LEU A 171 9.01 -10.58 -4.99
C LEU A 171 7.71 -10.64 -4.20
N GLU A 172 7.51 -11.65 -3.39
CA GLU A 172 6.32 -11.81 -2.55
C GLU A 172 6.20 -10.71 -1.50
N ILE A 173 7.30 -10.37 -0.83
CA ILE A 173 7.36 -9.26 0.12
C ILE A 173 7.02 -7.93 -0.57
N ALA A 174 7.54 -7.71 -1.77
CA ALA A 174 7.22 -6.50 -2.55
C ALA A 174 5.72 -6.47 -2.91
N VAL A 175 5.13 -7.58 -3.31
CA VAL A 175 3.70 -7.71 -3.62
C VAL A 175 2.84 -7.48 -2.39
N LEU A 176 3.18 -8.08 -1.24
CA LEU A 176 2.45 -7.88 0.01
C LEU A 176 2.53 -6.42 0.47
N THR A 177 3.71 -5.81 0.37
CA THR A 177 3.90 -4.39 0.67
C THR A 177 3.02 -3.52 -0.19
N LEU A 178 2.98 -3.77 -1.49
CA LEU A 178 2.12 -3.04 -2.43
C LEU A 178 0.64 -3.22 -2.09
N ALA A 179 0.22 -4.44 -1.75
CA ALA A 179 -1.15 -4.76 -1.34
C ALA A 179 -1.54 -4.02 -0.05
N LEU A 180 -0.68 -4.00 0.96
CA LEU A 180 -0.88 -3.25 2.21
C LEU A 180 -0.98 -1.75 1.97
N LEU A 181 -0.09 -1.18 1.17
CA LEU A 181 -0.13 0.25 0.83
C LEU A 181 -1.43 0.62 0.10
N LEU A 182 -1.88 -0.22 -0.83
CA LEU A 182 -3.15 -0.02 -1.53
C LEU A 182 -4.36 -0.18 -0.62
N LEU A 183 -4.33 -1.12 0.32
CA LEU A 183 -5.38 -1.32 1.30
C LEU A 183 -5.60 -0.07 2.16
N PHE A 184 -4.50 0.54 2.65
CA PHE A 184 -4.58 1.71 3.51
C PHE A 184 -4.87 3.02 2.76
N ARG A 185 -4.38 3.16 1.51
CA ARG A 185 -4.45 4.40 0.72
C ARG A 185 -5.45 4.34 -0.44
N GLY A 186 -5.95 3.15 -0.75
CA GLY A 186 -6.88 2.94 -1.85
C GLY A 186 -8.29 3.49 -1.59
N PRO A 187 -9.08 3.62 -2.68
CA PRO A 187 -10.45 4.12 -2.60
C PRO A 187 -11.32 3.20 -1.74
N SER A 188 -12.22 3.81 -0.96
CA SER A 188 -13.07 3.08 0.00
C SER A 188 -13.93 1.99 -0.64
N GLY A 189 -14.34 2.16 -1.90
CA GLY A 189 -15.13 1.18 -2.65
C GLY A 189 -14.37 -0.13 -2.97
N LEU A 190 -13.04 -0.12 -2.94
CA LEU A 190 -12.21 -1.30 -3.21
C LEU A 190 -11.62 -1.94 -1.95
N ARG A 191 -11.81 -1.32 -0.78
CA ARG A 191 -11.16 -1.78 0.48
C ARG A 191 -11.48 -3.21 0.84
N GLY A 192 -12.74 -3.64 0.67
CA GLY A 192 -13.13 -5.02 0.96
C GLY A 192 -12.39 -6.03 0.08
N THR A 193 -12.33 -5.77 -1.23
CA THR A 193 -11.61 -6.61 -2.19
C THR A 193 -10.10 -6.59 -1.92
N LEU A 194 -9.52 -5.40 -1.66
CA LEU A 194 -8.10 -5.27 -1.33
C LEU A 194 -7.76 -5.94 0.01
N ALA A 195 -8.63 -5.86 1.01
CA ALA A 195 -8.42 -6.53 2.30
C ALA A 195 -8.38 -8.04 2.14
N LEU A 196 -9.30 -8.62 1.37
CA LEU A 196 -9.33 -10.06 1.09
C LEU A 196 -8.11 -10.50 0.26
N LEU A 197 -7.72 -9.72 -0.76
CA LEU A 197 -6.51 -10.00 -1.54
C LEU A 197 -5.26 -9.93 -0.66
N THR A 198 -5.14 -8.90 0.19
CA THR A 198 -3.99 -8.74 1.09
C THR A 198 -3.93 -9.86 2.11
N ALA A 199 -5.06 -10.25 2.70
CA ALA A 199 -5.14 -11.38 3.63
C ALA A 199 -4.77 -12.70 2.95
N GLY A 200 -5.25 -12.93 1.72
CA GLY A 200 -4.90 -14.10 0.92
C GLY A 200 -3.41 -14.17 0.60
N LEU A 201 -2.82 -13.06 0.15
CA LEU A 201 -1.38 -12.96 -0.10
C LEU A 201 -0.57 -13.18 1.17
N LEU A 202 -1.01 -12.64 2.30
CA LEU A 202 -0.33 -12.85 3.59
C LEU A 202 -0.31 -14.32 3.98
N CYS A 203 -1.42 -15.05 3.83
CA CYS A 203 -1.48 -16.49 4.08
C CYS A 203 -0.50 -17.26 3.19
N VAL A 204 -0.46 -16.95 1.87
CA VAL A 204 0.47 -17.60 0.93
C VAL A 204 1.92 -17.35 1.33
N ILE A 205 2.31 -16.09 1.55
CA ILE A 205 3.68 -15.69 1.86
C ILE A 205 4.16 -16.26 3.20
N LEU A 206 3.29 -16.31 4.20
CA LEU A 206 3.62 -16.96 5.48
C LEU A 206 3.86 -18.46 5.28
N SER A 207 3.02 -19.13 4.49
CA SER A 207 3.21 -20.55 4.18
C SER A 207 4.51 -20.80 3.39
N ASP A 208 4.82 -19.97 2.40
CA ASP A 208 6.09 -20.08 1.65
C ASP A 208 7.31 -19.84 2.52
N SER A 209 7.24 -18.89 3.45
CA SER A 209 8.30 -18.61 4.41
C SER A 209 8.51 -19.78 5.38
N VAL A 210 7.43 -20.35 5.92
CA VAL A 210 7.48 -21.51 6.83
C VAL A 210 7.94 -22.76 6.07
N TYR A 211 7.43 -22.99 4.86
CA TYR A 211 7.85 -24.07 3.99
C TYR A 211 9.38 -24.02 3.73
N THR A 212 9.88 -22.84 3.36
CA THR A 212 11.31 -22.64 3.10
C THR A 212 12.13 -22.96 4.37
N TYR A 213 11.70 -22.47 5.53
CA TYR A 213 12.36 -22.74 6.81
C TYR A 213 12.39 -24.23 7.16
N ILE A 214 11.26 -24.93 7.02
CA ILE A 214 11.13 -26.35 7.35
C ILE A 214 11.90 -27.21 6.34
N SER A 215 11.85 -26.89 5.05
CA SER A 215 12.53 -27.63 3.98
C SER A 215 14.05 -27.60 4.13
N VAL A 216 14.61 -26.49 4.63
CA VAL A 216 16.05 -26.38 4.94
C VAL A 216 16.45 -27.33 6.08
N ASN A 217 15.57 -27.56 7.04
CA ASN A 217 15.83 -28.46 8.17
C ASN A 217 15.47 -29.93 7.86
N GLY A 218 15.03 -30.24 6.63
CA GLY A 218 14.82 -31.61 6.14
C GLY A 218 13.59 -32.33 6.69
N SER A 219 12.59 -31.61 7.22
CA SER A 219 11.45 -32.20 7.94
C SER A 219 10.07 -31.91 7.33
N TYR A 220 10.00 -31.28 6.14
CA TYR A 220 8.70 -31.01 5.50
C TYR A 220 8.01 -32.31 5.05
N GLN A 221 6.75 -32.45 5.43
CA GLN A 221 5.83 -33.48 4.97
C GLN A 221 4.53 -32.82 4.51
N HIS A 222 3.92 -33.34 3.44
CA HIS A 222 2.61 -32.88 3.00
C HIS A 222 1.53 -33.19 4.06
N GLY A 223 0.49 -32.32 4.13
CA GLY A 223 -0.57 -32.45 5.13
C GLY A 223 -0.35 -31.63 6.40
N THR A 224 0.63 -30.72 6.38
CA THR A 224 0.94 -29.85 7.52
C THR A 224 0.13 -28.55 7.51
N LEU A 225 0.20 -27.80 8.62
CA LEU A 225 -0.41 -26.44 8.73
C LEU A 225 0.04 -25.49 7.61
N VAL A 226 1.21 -25.72 7.02
CA VAL A 226 1.73 -24.93 5.91
C VAL A 226 0.82 -25.01 4.68
N ASP A 227 0.37 -26.21 4.33
CA ASP A 227 -0.49 -26.44 3.18
C ASP A 227 -1.87 -25.77 3.38
N THR A 228 -2.36 -25.77 4.62
CA THR A 228 -3.61 -25.08 4.99
C THR A 228 -3.54 -23.59 4.70
N GLY A 229 -2.39 -22.95 4.92
CA GLY A 229 -2.21 -21.53 4.65
C GLY A 229 -2.25 -21.19 3.14
N TRP A 230 -1.68 -22.04 2.29
CA TRP A 230 -1.79 -21.87 0.83
C TRP A 230 -3.25 -22.02 0.36
N ILE A 231 -3.95 -23.05 0.84
CA ILE A 231 -5.35 -23.28 0.52
C ILE A 231 -6.21 -22.09 0.97
N ALA A 232 -6.05 -21.66 2.22
CA ALA A 232 -6.77 -20.52 2.77
C ALA A 232 -6.50 -19.22 1.98
N GLY A 233 -5.25 -18.99 1.60
CA GLY A 233 -4.85 -17.87 0.76
C GLY A 233 -5.57 -17.85 -0.58
N MET A 234 -5.60 -18.97 -1.29
CA MET A 234 -6.29 -19.11 -2.58
C MET A 234 -7.80 -18.96 -2.45
N LEU A 235 -8.41 -19.45 -1.37
CA LEU A 235 -9.84 -19.27 -1.10
C LEU A 235 -10.17 -17.80 -0.80
N LEU A 236 -9.34 -17.08 -0.04
CA LEU A 236 -9.51 -15.64 0.20
C LEU A 236 -9.42 -14.83 -1.10
N ILE A 237 -8.47 -15.15 -1.98
CA ILE A 237 -8.36 -14.54 -3.30
C ILE A 237 -9.61 -14.85 -4.15
N THR A 238 -10.14 -16.07 -4.07
CA THR A 238 -11.40 -16.44 -4.72
C THR A 238 -12.56 -15.57 -4.26
N VAL A 239 -12.71 -15.40 -2.93
CA VAL A 239 -13.74 -14.54 -2.34
C VAL A 239 -13.57 -13.09 -2.79
N ALA A 240 -12.34 -12.59 -2.85
CA ALA A 240 -12.03 -11.26 -3.35
C ALA A 240 -12.51 -11.07 -4.80
N ALA A 241 -12.22 -12.04 -5.67
CA ALA A 241 -12.61 -12.00 -7.08
C ALA A 241 -14.14 -12.06 -7.27
N VAL A 242 -14.82 -12.93 -6.53
CA VAL A 242 -16.29 -13.06 -6.57
C VAL A 242 -16.97 -11.79 -6.04
N SER A 243 -16.41 -11.15 -5.00
CA SER A 243 -16.97 -9.92 -4.43
C SER A 243 -16.74 -8.68 -5.29
N ALA A 244 -15.72 -8.69 -6.16
CA ALA A 244 -15.38 -7.56 -7.03
C ALA A 244 -16.37 -7.30 -8.18
N GLY A 245 -17.22 -8.27 -8.51
CA GLY A 245 -18.23 -8.16 -9.59
C GLY A 245 -19.41 -7.23 -9.28
N GLN A 246 -19.38 -6.46 -8.19
CA GLN A 246 -20.41 -5.46 -7.91
C GLN A 246 -20.03 -4.12 -8.54
N PRO A 247 -20.99 -3.41 -9.19
CA PRO A 247 -20.74 -2.07 -9.69
C PRO A 247 -20.31 -1.17 -8.53
N ALA A 248 -19.13 -0.58 -8.66
CA ALA A 248 -18.61 0.34 -7.66
C ALA A 248 -19.60 1.51 -7.51
N SER A 249 -20.08 1.74 -6.30
CA SER A 249 -20.80 2.96 -5.94
C SER A 249 -19.98 4.19 -6.34
N PRO A 250 -20.60 5.31 -6.74
CA PRO A 250 -19.90 6.47 -7.29
C PRO A 250 -18.73 6.88 -6.37
N ALA A 251 -17.63 7.22 -7.02
CA ALA A 251 -16.33 7.47 -6.42
C ALA A 251 -16.41 8.24 -5.10
N PRO A 252 -16.00 7.65 -3.98
CA PRO A 252 -15.99 8.35 -2.71
C PRO A 252 -14.86 9.38 -2.71
N LYS A 253 -15.17 10.53 -2.12
CA LYS A 253 -14.21 11.60 -1.86
C LYS A 253 -12.94 10.98 -1.23
N VAL A 254 -11.79 11.30 -1.81
CA VAL A 254 -10.48 10.94 -1.26
C VAL A 254 -10.45 11.43 0.18
N ARG A 255 -10.50 10.49 1.12
CA ARG A 255 -10.39 10.83 2.55
C ARG A 255 -8.95 11.23 2.80
N ALA A 256 -8.76 12.30 3.56
CA ALA A 256 -7.45 12.69 4.07
C ALA A 256 -6.73 11.44 4.60
N GLU A 257 -5.46 11.26 4.18
CA GLU A 257 -4.62 10.15 4.63
C GLU A 257 -4.81 9.97 6.14
N SER A 258 -5.06 8.74 6.57
CA SER A 258 -5.05 8.48 8.00
C SER A 258 -3.62 8.73 8.47
N ALA A 259 -3.41 9.82 9.19
CA ALA A 259 -2.10 10.24 9.71
C ALA A 259 -1.38 9.10 10.45
N TRP A 260 -2.15 8.19 11.04
CA TRP A 260 -1.68 7.00 11.73
C TRP A 260 -0.91 6.03 10.84
N ALA A 261 -1.44 5.62 9.67
CA ALA A 261 -0.78 4.65 8.78
C ALA A 261 0.55 5.20 8.21
N SER A 262 0.62 6.51 7.98
CA SER A 262 1.84 7.15 7.47
C SER A 262 2.97 7.25 8.49
N VAL A 263 2.65 7.23 9.79
CA VAL A 263 3.63 7.32 10.89
C VAL A 263 4.03 5.94 11.40
N TRP A 264 3.05 5.03 11.58
CA TRP A 264 3.31 3.74 12.23
C TRP A 264 3.96 2.70 11.31
N LEU A 265 3.64 2.68 10.01
CA LEU A 265 4.21 1.71 9.09
C LEU A 265 5.76 1.79 9.02
N PRO A 266 6.37 2.97 8.79
CA PRO A 266 7.84 3.10 8.84
C PRO A 266 8.43 2.90 10.24
N GLY A 267 7.69 3.27 11.29
CA GLY A 267 8.12 3.07 12.67
C GLY A 267 8.23 1.59 13.04
N LEU A 268 7.21 0.81 12.72
CA LEU A 268 7.18 -0.64 12.98
C LEU A 268 8.32 -1.35 12.24
N THR A 269 8.55 -1.00 10.97
CA THR A 269 9.63 -1.59 10.18
C THR A 269 11.01 -1.22 10.72
N THR A 270 11.19 0.00 11.23
CA THR A 270 12.45 0.41 11.89
C THR A 270 12.70 -0.42 13.15
N VAL A 271 11.67 -0.64 13.98
CA VAL A 271 11.78 -1.48 15.18
C VAL A 271 12.15 -2.91 14.80
N LEU A 272 11.52 -3.48 13.76
CA LEU A 272 11.85 -4.83 13.28
C LEU A 272 13.30 -4.93 12.78
N VAL A 273 13.79 -3.93 12.05
CA VAL A 273 15.18 -3.89 11.55
C VAL A 273 16.15 -3.81 12.72
N VAL A 274 15.89 -2.95 13.69
CA VAL A 274 16.76 -2.80 14.88
C VAL A 274 16.74 -4.06 15.75
N ALA A 275 15.58 -4.66 15.96
CA ALA A 275 15.46 -5.91 16.72
C ALA A 275 16.18 -7.07 16.02
N ALA A 276 16.05 -7.19 14.70
CA ALA A 276 16.74 -8.19 13.91
C ALA A 276 18.26 -7.97 13.88
N ALA A 277 18.72 -6.71 13.80
CA ALA A 277 20.14 -6.39 13.86
C ALA A 277 20.75 -6.63 15.26
N ALA A 278 19.97 -6.44 16.33
CA ALA A 278 20.41 -6.65 17.70
C ALA A 278 20.53 -8.15 18.08
N SER A 279 19.88 -9.03 17.33
CA SER A 279 19.92 -10.48 17.58
C SER A 279 21.18 -11.18 17.05
N GLU A 280 22.04 -10.50 16.25
CA GLU A 280 23.23 -11.07 15.62
C GLU A 280 24.51 -10.41 16.16
N PRO A 281 25.63 -11.18 16.29
CA PRO A 281 26.93 -10.62 16.67
C PRO A 281 27.43 -9.61 15.63
N ILE A 282 27.87 -8.44 16.08
CA ILE A 282 28.28 -7.32 15.21
C ILE A 282 29.39 -7.71 14.21
N GLN A 283 30.25 -8.65 14.57
CA GLN A 283 31.35 -9.13 13.71
C GLN A 283 30.88 -9.83 12.43
N ASP A 284 29.70 -10.42 12.45
CA ASP A 284 29.11 -11.12 11.31
C ASP A 284 28.31 -10.18 10.39
N LEU A 285 27.87 -9.03 10.88
CA LEU A 285 27.08 -8.03 10.13
C LEU A 285 27.92 -7.25 9.11
N THR A 286 29.23 -7.07 9.36
CA THR A 286 30.11 -6.19 8.56
C THR A 286 30.47 -6.76 7.18
N ALA A 287 30.35 -8.07 6.99
CA ALA A 287 30.72 -8.75 5.73
C ALA A 287 29.53 -9.05 4.80
N ARG A 288 28.31 -8.57 5.13
CA ARG A 288 27.07 -9.03 4.48
C ARG A 288 26.32 -7.93 3.73
N PRO A 289 25.59 -8.27 2.66
CA PRO A 289 24.67 -7.34 1.97
C PRO A 289 23.58 -6.77 2.91
N VAL A 290 23.36 -7.41 4.05
CA VAL A 290 22.46 -6.97 5.14
C VAL A 290 22.81 -5.59 5.67
N LEU A 291 24.10 -5.29 5.91
CA LEU A 291 24.52 -3.97 6.37
C LEU A 291 24.23 -2.90 5.32
N ALA A 292 24.55 -3.17 4.06
CA ALA A 292 24.28 -2.22 2.99
C ALA A 292 22.78 -1.94 2.85
N LEU A 293 21.94 -2.98 2.91
CA LEU A 293 20.48 -2.81 2.90
C LEU A 293 19.99 -2.04 4.11
N GLY A 294 20.50 -2.34 5.32
CA GLY A 294 20.16 -1.62 6.54
C GLY A 294 20.49 -0.13 6.46
N VAL A 295 21.68 0.21 5.96
CA VAL A 295 22.10 1.59 5.72
C VAL A 295 21.19 2.28 4.69
N CYS A 296 20.88 1.62 3.57
CA CYS A 296 19.95 2.14 2.57
C CYS A 296 18.56 2.41 3.17
N LEU A 297 18.04 1.53 4.02
CA LEU A 297 16.77 1.71 4.70
C LEU A 297 16.78 2.91 5.64
N VAL A 298 17.86 3.10 6.40
CA VAL A 298 18.02 4.27 7.27
C VAL A 298 17.98 5.56 6.44
N PHE A 299 18.73 5.63 5.33
CA PHE A 299 18.69 6.79 4.43
C PHE A 299 17.29 6.99 3.81
N ALA A 300 16.61 5.94 3.42
CA ALA A 300 15.25 6.01 2.88
C ALA A 300 14.26 6.56 3.92
N ILE A 301 14.38 6.15 5.19
CA ILE A 301 13.57 6.65 6.30
C ILE A 301 13.84 8.15 6.54
N PHE A 302 15.10 8.57 6.55
CA PHE A 302 15.46 10.00 6.68
C PHE A 302 14.91 10.82 5.51
N ALA A 303 15.08 10.35 4.27
CA ALA A 303 14.53 11.01 3.08
C ALA A 303 13.00 11.14 3.17
N ARG A 304 12.32 10.11 3.61
CA ARG A 304 10.86 10.10 3.83
C ARG A 304 10.45 11.11 4.90
N GLN A 305 11.17 11.16 6.03
CA GLN A 305 10.88 12.13 7.09
C GLN A 305 11.09 13.57 6.62
N PHE A 306 12.19 13.82 5.90
CA PHE A 306 12.45 15.13 5.32
C PHE A 306 11.33 15.59 4.38
N LEU A 307 10.86 14.71 3.48
CA LEU A 307 9.74 14.99 2.59
C LEU A 307 8.43 15.28 3.35
N ALA A 308 8.18 14.54 4.44
CA ALA A 308 7.00 14.74 5.27
C ALA A 308 7.02 16.09 5.99
N ILE A 309 8.17 16.46 6.57
CA ILE A 309 8.36 17.76 7.26
C ILE A 309 8.23 18.91 6.26
N SER A 310 8.87 18.80 5.10
CA SER A 310 8.82 19.84 4.06
C SER A 310 7.39 20.11 3.56
N ASP A 311 6.58 19.08 3.39
CA ASP A 311 5.19 19.25 2.96
C ASP A 311 4.31 19.80 4.08
N ASN A 312 4.56 19.38 5.33
CA ASN A 312 3.83 19.93 6.47
C ASN A 312 4.09 21.42 6.62
N GLN A 313 5.35 21.84 6.48
CA GLN A 313 5.71 23.27 6.48
C GLN A 313 5.03 24.04 5.35
N ARG A 314 4.97 23.46 4.13
CA ARG A 314 4.27 24.08 3.00
C ARG A 314 2.77 24.20 3.23
N LEU A 315 2.15 23.21 3.86
CA LEU A 315 0.73 23.24 4.21
C LEU A 315 0.44 24.29 5.28
N LEU A 316 1.29 24.34 6.32
CA LEU A 316 1.17 25.37 7.37
C LEU A 316 1.34 26.77 6.80
N ALA A 317 2.32 27.00 5.91
CA ALA A 317 2.51 28.29 5.25
C ALA A 317 1.28 28.69 4.41
N LYS A 318 0.67 27.75 3.68
CA LYS A 318 -0.57 28.01 2.93
C LYS A 318 -1.75 28.33 3.85
N MET A 319 -1.89 27.59 4.96
CA MET A 319 -2.93 27.87 5.94
C MET A 319 -2.74 29.24 6.59
N ALA A 320 -1.50 29.61 6.92
CA ALA A 320 -1.17 30.91 7.45
C ALA A 320 -1.50 32.03 6.44
N ASP A 321 -1.15 31.87 5.16
CA ASP A 321 -1.51 32.86 4.13
C ASP A 321 -3.03 32.98 3.95
N GLN A 322 -3.78 31.88 3.98
CA GLN A 322 -5.24 31.88 3.91
C GLN A 322 -5.88 32.48 5.17
N ALA A 323 -5.24 32.38 6.34
CA ALA A 323 -5.76 32.95 7.60
C ALA A 323 -5.68 34.46 7.65
N VAL A 324 -4.78 35.09 6.89
CA VAL A 324 -4.55 36.55 6.87
C VAL A 324 -5.08 37.26 5.63
N ARG A 325 -5.68 36.52 4.68
CA ARG A 325 -6.25 37.08 3.43
C ARG A 325 -7.75 36.89 3.36
N ASP A 326 -8.43 37.87 2.73
CA ASP A 326 -9.85 37.75 2.37
C ASP A 326 -9.99 36.79 1.15
N PRO A 327 -10.83 35.74 1.24
CA PRO A 327 -10.95 34.74 0.17
C PRO A 327 -11.61 35.26 -1.10
N LEU A 328 -12.36 36.37 -1.03
CA LEU A 328 -13.03 36.96 -2.17
C LEU A 328 -12.09 37.89 -2.97
N THR A 329 -11.45 38.82 -2.28
CA THR A 329 -10.68 39.92 -2.89
C THR A 329 -9.17 39.64 -2.94
N GLY A 330 -8.66 38.73 -2.09
CA GLY A 330 -7.23 38.40 -1.98
C GLY A 330 -6.40 39.44 -1.22
N VAL A 331 -6.97 40.57 -0.78
CA VAL A 331 -6.30 41.55 0.10
C VAL A 331 -6.22 41.02 1.54
N ALA A 332 -5.54 41.73 2.46
CA ALA A 332 -5.50 41.33 3.85
C ALA A 332 -6.90 41.31 4.44
N ASN A 333 -7.21 40.29 5.24
CA ASN A 333 -8.45 40.28 6.05
C ASN A 333 -8.21 41.06 7.36
N TYR A 334 -9.20 41.08 8.23
CA TYR A 334 -9.13 41.79 9.52
C TYR A 334 -7.91 41.33 10.37
N THR A 335 -7.60 40.05 10.39
CA THR A 335 -6.41 39.52 11.10
C THR A 335 -5.11 40.03 10.45
N GLY A 336 -5.00 39.88 9.14
CA GLY A 336 -3.84 40.36 8.39
C GLY A 336 -3.65 41.87 8.46
N PHE A 337 -4.75 42.66 8.54
CA PHE A 337 -4.69 44.09 8.79
C PHE A 337 -4.11 44.40 10.19
N ASN A 338 -4.62 43.77 11.23
CA ASN A 338 -4.15 44.03 12.59
C ASN A 338 -2.67 43.64 12.77
N ASP A 339 -2.23 42.49 12.20
CA ASP A 339 -0.85 42.04 12.26
C ASP A 339 0.07 43.06 11.56
N ARG A 340 -0.31 43.55 10.37
CA ARG A 340 0.48 44.54 9.63
C ARG A 340 0.51 45.91 10.31
N LEU A 341 -0.61 46.31 10.94
CA LEU A 341 -0.68 47.53 11.70
C LEU A 341 0.24 47.47 12.93
N ALA A 342 0.17 46.38 13.70
CA ALA A 342 1.03 46.15 14.85
C ALA A 342 2.52 46.17 14.45
N GLU A 343 2.88 45.46 13.39
CA GLU A 343 4.25 45.44 12.86
C GLU A 343 4.73 46.83 12.41
N ALA A 344 3.86 47.61 11.78
CA ALA A 344 4.19 48.98 11.40
C ALA A 344 4.37 49.92 12.59
N MET A 345 3.57 49.71 13.65
CA MET A 345 3.66 50.50 14.91
C MET A 345 4.92 50.15 15.71
N GLU A 346 5.36 48.85 15.72
CA GLU A 346 6.58 48.42 16.37
C GLU A 346 7.84 48.92 15.64
N ARG A 347 7.85 48.94 14.32
CA ARG A 347 8.98 49.41 13.51
C ARG A 347 9.13 50.94 13.49
N ARG A 348 8.23 51.65 14.14
CA ARG A 348 8.25 53.11 14.18
C ARG A 348 9.41 53.65 15.00
N GLU A 349 10.39 54.28 14.32
CA GLU A 349 11.38 55.13 15.01
C GLU A 349 10.69 56.43 15.44
N PRO A 350 10.95 56.88 16.68
CA PRO A 350 10.24 58.03 17.26
C PRO A 350 10.24 59.31 16.41
N ASP A 351 11.27 59.49 15.54
CA ASP A 351 11.49 60.76 14.82
C ASP A 351 11.34 60.69 13.30
N ARG A 352 11.03 59.54 12.65
CA ARG A 352 11.14 59.45 11.19
C ARG A 352 10.01 58.79 10.40
N ALA A 353 9.07 58.14 11.02
CA ALA A 353 8.00 57.44 10.28
C ALA A 353 6.63 57.62 10.92
N SER A 354 5.66 58.18 10.16
CA SER A 354 4.26 58.19 10.53
C SER A 354 3.52 57.03 9.86
N VAL A 355 2.71 56.29 10.63
CA VAL A 355 1.77 55.30 10.09
C VAL A 355 0.45 56.05 9.82
N THR A 356 -0.03 55.96 8.59
CA THR A 356 -1.32 56.57 8.21
C THR A 356 -2.31 55.42 7.95
N LEU A 357 -3.47 55.51 8.57
CA LEU A 357 -4.60 54.62 8.37
C LEU A 357 -5.68 55.34 7.56
N MET A 358 -6.12 54.72 6.46
CA MET A 358 -7.22 55.19 5.64
C MET A 358 -8.34 54.15 5.63
N VAL A 359 -9.56 54.61 5.91
CA VAL A 359 -10.78 53.77 5.84
C VAL A 359 -11.60 54.21 4.64
N LEU A 360 -11.96 53.24 3.80
CA LEU A 360 -12.74 53.45 2.59
C LEU A 360 -14.08 52.71 2.67
N ASP A 361 -15.14 53.31 2.18
CA ASP A 361 -16.45 52.70 2.08
C ASP A 361 -17.01 52.86 0.66
N LEU A 362 -17.75 51.86 0.19
CA LEU A 362 -18.38 51.89 -1.12
C LEU A 362 -19.83 52.40 -1.01
N ASN A 363 -20.07 53.62 -1.49
CA ASN A 363 -21.41 54.16 -1.54
C ASN A 363 -22.35 53.30 -2.38
N ASP A 364 -23.54 53.08 -1.88
CA ASP A 364 -24.62 52.35 -2.57
C ASP A 364 -24.29 50.90 -2.95
N PHE A 365 -23.28 50.25 -2.32
CA PHE A 365 -22.94 48.87 -2.59
C PHE A 365 -24.11 47.90 -2.40
N LYS A 366 -24.96 48.18 -1.40
CA LYS A 366 -26.21 47.44 -1.18
C LYS A 366 -27.15 47.52 -2.37
N LEU A 367 -27.28 48.68 -2.99
CA LEU A 367 -28.12 48.90 -4.17
C LEU A 367 -27.63 48.05 -5.35
N VAL A 368 -26.29 47.90 -5.52
CA VAL A 368 -25.72 47.03 -6.54
C VAL A 368 -26.10 45.57 -6.30
N ASN A 369 -26.00 45.09 -5.05
CA ASN A 369 -26.38 43.73 -4.71
C ASN A 369 -27.88 43.48 -4.93
N ASP A 370 -28.71 44.42 -4.52
CA ASP A 370 -30.18 44.30 -4.63
C ASP A 370 -30.65 44.39 -6.09
N SER A 371 -29.94 45.14 -6.95
CA SER A 371 -30.30 45.33 -8.37
C SER A 371 -29.75 44.28 -9.30
N TYR A 372 -28.52 43.80 -9.05
CA TYR A 372 -27.76 42.91 -9.99
C TYR A 372 -27.36 41.57 -9.37
N GLY A 373 -27.68 41.33 -8.10
CA GLY A 373 -27.38 40.13 -7.37
C GLY A 373 -25.95 40.07 -6.82
N HIS A 374 -25.74 39.23 -5.80
CA HIS A 374 -24.46 39.06 -5.09
C HIS A 374 -23.26 38.74 -6.01
N PRO A 375 -23.37 37.94 -7.11
CA PRO A 375 -22.24 37.70 -7.99
C PRO A 375 -21.65 38.95 -8.66
N VAL A 376 -22.50 39.96 -8.93
CA VAL A 376 -22.07 41.25 -9.48
C VAL A 376 -21.39 42.08 -8.40
N GLY A 377 -21.96 42.11 -7.17
CA GLY A 377 -21.32 42.75 -6.02
C GLY A 377 -19.95 42.16 -5.70
N ASP A 378 -19.81 40.84 -5.70
CA ASP A 378 -18.52 40.12 -5.52
C ASP A 378 -17.50 40.53 -6.56
N ARG A 379 -17.92 40.65 -7.82
CA ARG A 379 -17.05 41.11 -8.91
C ARG A 379 -16.64 42.60 -8.73
N LEU A 380 -17.54 43.45 -8.27
CA LEU A 380 -17.24 44.83 -7.96
C LEU A 380 -16.20 44.93 -6.85
N LEU A 381 -16.34 44.20 -5.75
CA LEU A 381 -15.38 44.17 -4.66
C LEU A 381 -13.98 43.74 -5.12
N LYS A 382 -13.88 42.72 -5.99
CA LYS A 382 -12.61 42.32 -6.59
C LYS A 382 -11.95 43.42 -7.40
N LEU A 383 -12.72 44.06 -8.27
CA LEU A 383 -12.21 45.17 -9.11
C LEU A 383 -11.77 46.38 -8.26
N VAL A 384 -12.50 46.72 -7.19
CA VAL A 384 -12.10 47.78 -6.28
C VAL A 384 -10.80 47.44 -5.55
N ALA A 385 -10.72 46.21 -5.00
CA ALA A 385 -9.52 45.75 -4.32
C ALA A 385 -8.27 45.76 -5.26
N GLU A 386 -8.43 45.31 -6.49
CA GLU A 386 -7.35 45.36 -7.53
C GLU A 386 -6.94 46.81 -7.81
N ARG A 387 -7.90 47.73 -7.95
CA ARG A 387 -7.63 49.12 -8.23
C ARG A 387 -6.92 49.83 -7.08
N ILE A 388 -7.38 49.60 -5.81
CA ILE A 388 -6.71 50.17 -4.64
C ILE A 388 -5.30 49.64 -4.52
N THR A 389 -5.12 48.31 -4.67
CA THR A 389 -3.80 47.67 -4.61
C THR A 389 -2.85 48.20 -5.68
N GLY A 390 -3.35 48.49 -6.88
CA GLY A 390 -2.57 49.13 -7.96
C GLY A 390 -2.28 50.62 -7.76
N ALA A 391 -2.99 51.31 -6.87
CA ALA A 391 -2.80 52.72 -6.59
C ALA A 391 -1.87 53.01 -5.41
N VAL A 392 -1.61 52.04 -4.55
CA VAL A 392 -0.72 52.15 -3.38
C VAL A 392 0.68 51.60 -3.69
N ARG A 393 1.68 51.94 -2.90
CA ARG A 393 3.07 51.49 -3.06
C ARG A 393 3.20 50.03 -2.63
N ALA A 394 4.25 49.34 -3.14
CA ALA A 394 4.53 47.91 -2.81
C ALA A 394 4.74 47.63 -1.32
N GLY A 395 5.00 48.64 -0.50
CA GLY A 395 5.13 48.53 0.97
C GLY A 395 3.85 48.81 1.73
N ASP A 396 2.81 49.33 1.09
CA ASP A 396 1.53 49.66 1.73
C ASP A 396 0.61 48.44 1.82
N THR A 397 -0.21 48.37 2.85
CA THR A 397 -1.14 47.27 3.06
C THR A 397 -2.55 47.70 2.70
N VAL A 398 -3.22 46.89 1.86
CA VAL A 398 -4.65 46.96 1.55
C VAL A 398 -5.34 45.81 2.26
N ALA A 399 -6.44 46.11 2.98
CA ALA A 399 -7.19 45.11 3.75
C ALA A 399 -8.69 45.30 3.53
#